data_5b3551691d34652d9591798e92498d33
#
_entry.id   5b3551691d34652d9591798e92498d33
#
_cell.length_a   1.000
_cell.length_b   1.000
_cell.length_c   1.000
_cell.angle_alpha   90.00
_cell.angle_beta   90.00
_cell.angle_gamma   90.00
#
_symmetry.space_group_name_H-M   'P 1'
#
loop_
_entity.id
_entity.type
_entity.pdbx_description
1 polymer ?
#
loop_
_entity_poly.entity_id
_entity_poly.type
_entity_poly.pdbx_seq_one_letter_code
_entity_poly.pdbx_strand_id
1 'polypeptide(L)'
;MNKEKNVSGTKEWAKYNENCISGCSHGCRYCYAAAMAIRFKRRTSTDWKNESLNDRKLEKVFKKKEGRFMFPTAHDITPENLDSCMSFLKNMLIAGNEVLVVSKPHLECIRSICNNLKEYRQQILFRFTMGSTNNDTLRFWEPHAPDFDERLESLRYAFGLEFATSVSCEPMLDDNIDDMIAQLLPFVTDAIWLGKGKSMMNRLKMNGYDDPETIQRAIQLNTLLSESYIHALYERYKNNPKVKWKDTIKKIVGIPISDEAGLDI
;
A
#
# COMPACT_ATOMS: atom_id res chain seq x y z
N MET A 1 -8.10 11.64 31.26
CA MET A 1 -7.21 10.66 30.61
C MET A 1 -7.13 11.02 29.13
N ASN A 2 -6.03 11.63 28.68
CA ASN A 2 -5.78 11.83 27.25
C ASN A 2 -5.63 10.45 26.61
N LYS A 3 -6.53 10.08 25.69
CA LYS A 3 -6.32 8.92 24.81
C LYS A 3 -5.08 9.23 23.99
N GLU A 4 -4.00 8.52 24.24
CA GLU A 4 -2.84 8.50 23.36
C GLU A 4 -3.32 8.28 21.93
N LYS A 5 -3.06 9.24 21.05
CA LYS A 5 -3.43 9.16 19.63
C LYS A 5 -2.37 8.32 18.91
N ASN A 6 -2.40 7.01 19.13
CA ASN A 6 -1.53 6.11 18.38
C ASN A 6 -1.73 6.29 16.88
N VAL A 7 -0.65 6.45 16.17
CA VAL A 7 -0.61 6.55 14.70
C VAL A 7 -0.97 5.20 14.09
N SER A 8 -1.71 5.19 13.01
CA SER A 8 -2.11 3.96 12.32
C SER A 8 -2.36 4.19 10.83
N GLY A 9 -2.29 3.11 10.05
CA GLY A 9 -2.55 3.14 8.61
C GLY A 9 -1.47 3.91 7.85
N THR A 10 -1.85 4.81 6.92
CA THR A 10 -0.90 5.59 6.11
C THR A 10 -0.02 6.53 6.93
N LYS A 11 -0.49 6.96 8.09
CA LYS A 11 0.25 7.84 8.98
C LYS A 11 1.48 7.18 9.62
N GLU A 12 1.54 5.87 9.70
CA GLU A 12 2.77 5.19 10.14
C GLU A 12 3.95 5.50 9.22
N TRP A 13 3.67 5.68 7.92
CA TRP A 13 4.68 5.78 6.87
C TRP A 13 4.96 7.21 6.40
N ALA A 14 3.99 8.11 6.52
CA ALA A 14 4.12 9.46 5.99
C ALA A 14 3.34 10.49 6.79
N LYS A 15 3.91 11.69 6.85
CA LYS A 15 3.30 12.84 7.53
C LYS A 15 2.17 13.46 6.70
N TYR A 16 2.28 13.37 5.36
CA TYR A 16 1.33 13.94 4.41
C TYR A 16 0.81 12.89 3.43
N ASN A 17 -0.47 12.99 3.09
CA ASN A 17 -1.13 12.10 2.14
C ASN A 17 -1.66 12.92 0.97
N GLU A 18 -1.38 12.49 -0.27
CA GLU A 18 -1.87 13.14 -1.47
C GLU A 18 -2.48 12.12 -2.44
N ASN A 19 -3.44 12.61 -3.22
CA ASN A 19 -4.10 11.89 -4.29
C ASN A 19 -4.53 12.89 -5.36
N CYS A 20 -4.35 12.55 -6.63
CA CYS A 20 -4.84 13.34 -7.76
C CYS A 20 -6.07 12.73 -8.44
N ILE A 21 -6.48 11.52 -8.02
CA ILE A 21 -7.59 10.76 -8.58
C ILE A 21 -8.55 10.36 -7.46
N SER A 22 -9.83 10.28 -7.79
CA SER A 22 -10.90 9.72 -6.98
C SER A 22 -11.44 8.46 -7.66
N GLY A 23 -11.49 7.35 -6.95
CA GLY A 23 -11.77 6.02 -7.49
C GLY A 23 -10.48 5.24 -7.72
N CYS A 24 -10.61 3.94 -8.03
CA CYS A 24 -9.48 3.07 -8.36
C CYS A 24 -9.99 1.87 -9.19
N SER A 25 -9.46 1.71 -10.39
CA SER A 25 -9.84 0.66 -11.34
C SER A 25 -9.49 -0.76 -10.87
N HIS A 26 -8.49 -0.92 -9.98
CA HIS A 26 -8.12 -2.23 -9.42
C HIS A 26 -9.26 -2.92 -8.66
N GLY A 27 -10.20 -2.16 -8.09
CA GLY A 27 -11.42 -2.70 -7.49
C GLY A 27 -11.21 -3.73 -6.39
N CYS A 28 -10.15 -3.59 -5.59
CA CYS A 28 -9.84 -4.52 -4.50
C CYS A 28 -11.02 -4.67 -3.54
N ARG A 29 -11.43 -5.91 -3.23
CA ARG A 29 -12.62 -6.20 -2.41
C ARG A 29 -12.52 -5.60 -1.00
N TYR A 30 -11.35 -5.61 -0.40
CA TYR A 30 -11.07 -5.11 0.95
C TYR A 30 -10.68 -3.62 1.01
N CYS A 31 -10.83 -2.85 -0.08
CA CYS A 31 -10.30 -1.50 -0.21
C CYS A 31 -10.80 -0.56 0.88
N TYR A 32 -9.86 0.01 1.65
CA TYR A 32 -10.21 0.97 2.70
C TYR A 32 -10.64 2.32 2.13
N ALA A 33 -10.04 2.71 1.00
CA ALA A 33 -10.34 3.99 0.36
C ALA A 33 -11.75 3.99 -0.23
N ALA A 34 -12.18 2.86 -0.84
CA ALA A 34 -13.57 2.64 -1.27
C ALA A 34 -14.51 2.74 -0.07
N ALA A 35 -14.26 1.96 1.00
CA ALA A 35 -15.10 1.97 2.19
C ALA A 35 -15.22 3.38 2.80
N MET A 36 -14.14 4.15 2.85
CA MET A 36 -14.16 5.54 3.32
C MET A 36 -14.95 6.46 2.39
N ALA A 37 -14.78 6.33 1.07
CA ALA A 37 -15.52 7.14 0.10
C ALA A 37 -17.03 6.87 0.17
N ILE A 38 -17.43 5.60 0.28
CA ILE A 38 -18.82 5.17 0.42
C ILE A 38 -19.40 5.66 1.75
N ARG A 39 -18.67 5.46 2.87
CA ARG A 39 -19.11 5.92 4.19
C ARG A 39 -19.43 7.41 4.23
N PHE A 40 -18.61 8.21 3.54
CA PHE A 40 -18.81 9.67 3.47
C PHE A 40 -19.64 10.12 2.25
N LYS A 41 -20.33 9.18 1.58
CA LYS A 41 -21.22 9.45 0.44
C LYS A 41 -20.55 10.21 -0.72
N ARG A 42 -19.24 10.02 -0.89
CA ARG A 42 -18.47 10.61 -2.00
C ARG A 42 -18.50 9.74 -3.26
N ARG A 43 -18.70 8.44 -3.08
CA ARG A 43 -18.80 7.41 -4.11
C ARG A 43 -19.78 6.33 -3.66
N THR A 44 -20.21 5.49 -4.61
CA THR A 44 -20.95 4.25 -4.34
C THR A 44 -20.04 3.04 -4.55
N SER A 45 -20.45 1.86 -4.10
CA SER A 45 -19.70 0.61 -4.34
C SER A 45 -19.59 0.27 -5.83
N THR A 46 -20.62 0.58 -6.60
CA THR A 46 -20.66 0.35 -8.06
C THR A 46 -19.86 1.36 -8.85
N ASP A 47 -19.71 2.59 -8.34
CA ASP A 47 -19.03 3.71 -9.00
C ASP A 47 -17.54 3.82 -8.62
N TRP A 48 -17.10 3.12 -7.58
CA TRP A 48 -15.71 3.23 -7.10
C TRP A 48 -14.65 2.92 -8.16
N LYS A 49 -14.92 1.98 -9.06
CA LYS A 49 -13.99 1.58 -10.12
C LYS A 49 -13.83 2.64 -11.22
N ASN A 50 -14.76 3.59 -11.31
CA ASN A 50 -14.71 4.66 -12.29
C ASN A 50 -13.83 5.80 -11.76
N GLU A 51 -12.61 5.86 -12.25
CA GLU A 51 -11.66 6.88 -11.87
C GLU A 51 -12.07 8.25 -12.41
N SER A 52 -11.83 9.29 -11.62
CA SER A 52 -11.98 10.68 -12.07
C SER A 52 -10.81 11.53 -11.58
N LEU A 53 -10.27 12.33 -12.49
CA LEU A 53 -9.22 13.29 -12.17
C LEU A 53 -9.76 14.39 -11.24
N ASN A 54 -8.87 14.89 -10.40
CA ASN A 54 -9.15 16.06 -9.58
C ASN A 54 -8.30 17.24 -10.09
N ASP A 55 -8.88 18.03 -11.01
CA ASP A 55 -8.17 19.10 -11.70
C ASP A 55 -7.55 20.11 -10.72
N ARG A 56 -8.29 20.47 -9.64
CA ARG A 56 -7.75 21.37 -8.59
C ARG A 56 -6.52 20.80 -7.91
N LYS A 57 -6.40 19.48 -7.84
CA LYS A 57 -5.22 18.81 -7.28
C LYS A 57 -4.08 18.80 -8.28
N LEU A 58 -4.36 18.56 -9.55
CA LEU A 58 -3.34 18.55 -10.61
C LEU A 58 -2.66 19.92 -10.76
N GLU A 59 -3.39 21.01 -10.56
CA GLU A 59 -2.88 22.40 -10.58
C GLU A 59 -2.16 22.80 -9.28
N LYS A 60 -2.10 21.91 -8.29
CA LYS A 60 -1.52 22.23 -6.98
C LYS A 60 -0.04 22.55 -7.08
N VAL A 61 0.33 23.74 -6.60
CA VAL A 61 1.73 24.12 -6.38
C VAL A 61 2.19 23.59 -5.03
N PHE A 62 3.23 22.81 -5.01
CA PHE A 62 3.83 22.30 -3.79
C PHE A 62 4.91 23.22 -3.26
N LYS A 63 5.05 23.28 -1.95
CA LYS A 63 6.21 23.85 -1.24
C LYS A 63 6.94 22.70 -0.56
N LYS A 64 8.25 22.85 -0.35
CA LYS A 64 9.02 21.91 0.45
C LYS A 64 8.45 21.85 1.86
N LYS A 65 8.31 20.62 2.39
CA LYS A 65 7.87 20.35 3.75
C LYS A 65 8.83 19.39 4.42
N GLU A 66 8.91 19.48 5.72
CA GLU A 66 9.62 18.50 6.54
C GLU A 66 8.77 17.23 6.66
N GLY A 67 9.39 16.07 6.42
CA GLY A 67 8.76 14.76 6.43
C GLY A 67 8.23 14.36 5.05
N ARG A 68 7.89 13.10 4.96
CA ARG A 68 7.57 12.40 3.71
C ARG A 68 6.11 12.58 3.32
N PHE A 69 5.86 12.73 2.02
CA PHE A 69 4.55 12.57 1.41
C PHE A 69 4.32 11.11 1.01
N MET A 70 3.13 10.58 1.20
CA MET A 70 2.68 9.34 0.58
C MET A 70 1.77 9.66 -0.61
N PHE A 71 2.10 9.13 -1.76
CA PHE A 71 1.35 9.29 -3.01
C PHE A 71 1.44 8.00 -3.87
N PRO A 72 0.32 7.53 -4.41
CA PRO A 72 -1.04 7.82 -3.97
C PRO A 72 -1.40 7.09 -2.67
N THR A 73 -2.48 7.50 -1.99
CA THR A 73 -2.99 6.84 -0.78
C THR A 73 -4.36 6.20 -0.97
N ALA A 74 -5.10 6.58 -1.99
CA ALA A 74 -6.49 6.15 -2.19
C ALA A 74 -6.77 5.55 -3.57
N HIS A 75 -5.81 5.56 -4.47
CA HIS A 75 -5.87 4.92 -5.78
C HIS A 75 -4.52 4.27 -6.09
N ASP A 76 -4.44 3.51 -7.15
CA ASP A 76 -3.17 3.00 -7.69
C ASP A 76 -2.74 3.80 -8.93
N ILE A 77 -1.49 3.62 -9.36
CA ILE A 77 -0.99 4.18 -10.62
C ILE A 77 -1.18 3.10 -11.68
N THR A 78 -2.02 3.40 -12.68
CA THR A 78 -2.37 2.50 -13.77
C THR A 78 -1.98 3.10 -15.11
N PRO A 79 -1.92 2.33 -16.20
CA PRO A 79 -1.63 2.87 -17.53
C PRO A 79 -2.52 4.04 -17.93
N GLU A 80 -3.81 3.99 -17.58
CA GLU A 80 -4.81 4.99 -17.95
C GLU A 80 -4.62 6.32 -17.23
N ASN A 81 -4.01 6.31 -16.04
CA ASN A 81 -3.83 7.51 -15.23
C ASN A 81 -2.37 7.93 -15.06
N LEU A 82 -1.44 7.23 -15.74
CA LEU A 82 0.00 7.39 -15.58
C LEU A 82 0.48 8.84 -15.79
N ASP A 83 0.07 9.49 -16.87
CA ASP A 83 0.54 10.83 -17.21
C ASP A 83 0.15 11.85 -16.15
N SER A 84 -1.08 11.77 -15.65
CA SER A 84 -1.57 12.63 -14.57
C SER A 84 -0.84 12.38 -13.25
N CYS A 85 -0.63 11.10 -12.90
CA CYS A 85 0.11 10.71 -11.71
C CYS A 85 1.58 11.14 -11.79
N MET A 86 2.20 10.97 -12.95
CA MET A 86 3.61 11.37 -13.17
C MET A 86 3.79 12.88 -13.08
N SER A 87 2.90 13.66 -13.71
CA SER A 87 2.92 15.12 -13.60
C SER A 87 2.76 15.58 -12.15
N PHE A 88 1.80 14.99 -11.42
CA PHE A 88 1.55 15.31 -10.03
C PHE A 88 2.75 14.95 -9.13
N LEU A 89 3.32 13.76 -9.31
CA LEU A 89 4.52 13.31 -8.60
C LEU A 89 5.71 14.25 -8.89
N LYS A 90 5.94 14.59 -10.16
CA LYS A 90 7.01 15.48 -10.56
C LYS A 90 6.91 16.86 -9.88
N ASN A 91 5.70 17.41 -9.75
CA ASN A 91 5.47 18.68 -9.06
C ASN A 91 5.88 18.65 -7.58
N MET A 92 5.66 17.51 -6.89
CA MET A 92 6.12 17.31 -5.50
C MET A 92 7.65 17.26 -5.44
N LEU A 93 8.28 16.56 -6.37
CA LEU A 93 9.74 16.36 -6.42
C LEU A 93 10.50 17.64 -6.78
N ILE A 94 10.01 18.42 -7.75
CA ILE A 94 10.58 19.74 -8.10
C ILE A 94 10.58 20.68 -6.88
N ALA A 95 9.54 20.60 -6.03
CA ALA A 95 9.48 21.37 -4.79
C ALA A 95 10.46 20.85 -3.70
N GLY A 96 11.25 19.80 -3.98
CA GLY A 96 12.25 19.24 -3.07
C GLY A 96 11.67 18.31 -2.00
N ASN A 97 10.44 17.79 -2.16
CA ASN A 97 9.82 16.88 -1.19
C ASN A 97 10.29 15.44 -1.38
N GLU A 98 10.34 14.70 -0.28
CA GLU A 98 10.47 13.24 -0.29
C GLU A 98 9.11 12.60 -0.47
N VAL A 99 9.02 11.60 -1.36
CA VAL A 99 7.77 10.93 -1.69
C VAL A 99 7.89 9.41 -1.55
N LEU A 100 7.01 8.85 -0.75
CA LEU A 100 6.73 7.42 -0.68
C LEU A 100 5.68 7.10 -1.74
N VAL A 101 6.08 6.43 -2.81
CA VAL A 101 5.18 6.00 -3.88
C VAL A 101 4.64 4.61 -3.54
N VAL A 102 3.34 4.51 -3.27
CA VAL A 102 2.68 3.25 -2.87
C VAL A 102 1.68 2.83 -3.93
N SER A 103 1.87 1.65 -4.49
CA SER A 103 0.96 1.09 -5.50
C SER A 103 1.06 -0.44 -5.55
N LYS A 104 0.04 -1.07 -6.16
CA LYS A 104 0.14 -2.39 -6.78
C LYS A 104 0.64 -2.14 -8.20
N PRO A 105 1.95 -2.31 -8.45
CA PRO A 105 2.59 -1.70 -9.59
C PRO A 105 2.28 -2.41 -10.91
N HIS A 106 1.92 -1.65 -11.93
CA HIS A 106 2.05 -2.05 -13.34
C HIS A 106 3.48 -1.80 -13.80
N LEU A 107 4.12 -2.80 -14.39
CA LEU A 107 5.53 -2.73 -14.80
C LEU A 107 5.80 -1.58 -15.75
N GLU A 108 4.92 -1.36 -16.73
CA GLU A 108 5.06 -0.25 -17.68
C GLU A 108 5.02 1.13 -16.97
N CYS A 109 4.15 1.28 -15.96
CA CYS A 109 4.08 2.50 -15.16
C CYS A 109 5.38 2.75 -14.40
N ILE A 110 5.91 1.69 -13.76
CA ILE A 110 7.16 1.81 -13.00
C ILE A 110 8.34 2.09 -13.91
N ARG A 111 8.41 1.45 -15.09
CA ARG A 111 9.42 1.75 -16.12
C ARG A 111 9.37 3.20 -16.54
N SER A 112 8.18 3.72 -16.83
CA SER A 112 7.99 5.10 -17.22
C SER A 112 8.40 6.08 -16.11
N ILE A 113 7.95 5.86 -14.87
CA ILE A 113 8.30 6.71 -13.72
C ILE A 113 9.82 6.70 -13.49
N CYS A 114 10.44 5.54 -13.43
CA CYS A 114 11.88 5.42 -13.17
C CYS A 114 12.72 6.10 -14.26
N ASN A 115 12.35 5.95 -15.53
CA ASN A 115 13.09 6.55 -16.63
C ASN A 115 12.94 8.07 -16.69
N ASN A 116 11.72 8.59 -16.46
CA ASN A 116 11.43 10.03 -16.58
C ASN A 116 11.78 10.82 -15.30
N LEU A 117 11.90 10.16 -14.14
CA LEU A 117 12.19 10.81 -12.85
C LEU A 117 13.51 10.34 -12.23
N LYS A 118 14.42 9.80 -13.03
CA LYS A 118 15.73 9.29 -12.58
C LYS A 118 16.55 10.34 -11.81
N GLU A 119 16.47 11.59 -12.19
CA GLU A 119 17.14 12.71 -11.51
C GLU A 119 16.65 12.90 -10.05
N TYR A 120 15.42 12.49 -9.74
CA TYR A 120 14.81 12.59 -8.43
C TYR A 120 14.87 11.29 -7.61
N ARG A 121 15.64 10.27 -8.05
CA ARG A 121 15.62 8.94 -7.40
C ARG A 121 15.90 8.98 -5.90
N GLN A 122 16.70 9.92 -5.43
CA GLN A 122 17.01 10.08 -4.00
C GLN A 122 15.84 10.63 -3.16
N GLN A 123 14.81 11.18 -3.82
CA GLN A 123 13.61 11.70 -3.18
C GLN A 123 12.44 10.69 -3.24
N ILE A 124 12.59 9.57 -3.95
CA ILE A 124 11.54 8.56 -4.16
C ILE A 124 11.90 7.29 -3.41
N LEU A 125 10.97 6.84 -2.55
CA LEU A 125 10.93 5.47 -2.04
C LEU A 125 9.71 4.77 -2.63
N PHE A 126 9.90 3.74 -3.42
CA PHE A 126 8.80 2.86 -3.84
C PHE A 126 8.45 1.87 -2.73
N ARG A 127 7.15 1.73 -2.45
CA ARG A 127 6.62 0.69 -1.56
C ARG A 127 5.51 -0.05 -2.29
N PHE A 128 5.85 -1.16 -2.89
CA PHE A 128 4.90 -1.95 -3.67
C PHE A 128 4.07 -2.86 -2.77
N THR A 129 2.75 -2.89 -3.00
CA THR A 129 1.84 -3.74 -2.25
C THR A 129 1.83 -5.15 -2.84
N MET A 130 2.18 -6.13 -2.03
CA MET A 130 2.23 -7.56 -2.37
C MET A 130 1.66 -8.37 -1.21
N GLY A 131 0.39 -8.79 -1.32
CA GLY A 131 -0.32 -9.48 -0.23
C GLY A 131 -0.17 -11.00 -0.25
N SER A 132 0.26 -11.58 -1.37
CA SER A 132 0.42 -13.02 -1.59
C SER A 132 1.36 -13.26 -2.76
N THR A 133 2.01 -14.42 -2.82
CA THR A 133 2.72 -14.95 -4.01
C THR A 133 1.79 -15.78 -4.91
N ASN A 134 0.59 -16.10 -4.45
CA ASN A 134 -0.40 -16.89 -5.18
C ASN A 134 -1.32 -15.99 -6.02
N ASN A 135 -1.22 -16.13 -7.35
CA ASN A 135 -2.00 -15.32 -8.29
C ASN A 135 -3.51 -15.58 -8.23
N ASP A 136 -3.97 -16.76 -7.82
CA ASP A 136 -5.42 -17.03 -7.64
C ASP A 136 -5.94 -16.28 -6.40
N THR A 137 -5.17 -16.25 -5.33
CA THR A 137 -5.44 -15.44 -4.14
C THR A 137 -5.50 -13.95 -4.51
N LEU A 138 -4.52 -13.46 -5.26
CA LEU A 138 -4.49 -12.06 -5.71
C LEU A 138 -5.69 -11.73 -6.59
N ARG A 139 -5.99 -12.52 -7.63
CA ARG A 139 -7.15 -12.30 -8.51
C ARG A 139 -8.47 -12.29 -7.77
N PHE A 140 -8.60 -13.11 -6.73
CA PHE A 140 -9.81 -13.07 -5.91
C PHE A 140 -9.93 -11.76 -5.14
N TRP A 141 -8.89 -11.34 -4.42
CA TRP A 141 -8.96 -10.16 -3.55
C TRP A 141 -8.77 -8.84 -4.29
N GLU A 142 -8.04 -8.84 -5.40
CA GLU A 142 -7.58 -7.69 -6.16
C GLU A 142 -7.79 -7.91 -7.68
N PRO A 143 -9.05 -8.04 -8.14
CA PRO A 143 -9.41 -8.66 -9.43
C PRO A 143 -8.83 -7.98 -10.67
N HIS A 144 -8.45 -6.72 -10.58
CA HIS A 144 -7.92 -5.95 -11.73
C HIS A 144 -6.52 -5.38 -11.45
N ALA A 145 -5.89 -5.77 -10.36
CA ALA A 145 -4.50 -5.40 -10.09
C ALA A 145 -3.54 -6.41 -10.75
N PRO A 146 -2.28 -6.00 -11.02
CA PRO A 146 -1.25 -6.90 -11.55
C PRO A 146 -1.05 -8.14 -10.68
N ASP A 147 -0.62 -9.24 -11.30
CA ASP A 147 -0.24 -10.45 -10.59
C ASP A 147 1.09 -10.29 -9.82
N PHE A 148 1.49 -11.33 -9.09
CA PHE A 148 2.71 -11.29 -8.29
C PHE A 148 3.97 -11.12 -9.14
N ASP A 149 4.04 -11.79 -10.29
CA ASP A 149 5.23 -11.78 -11.15
C ASP A 149 5.49 -10.39 -11.71
N GLU A 150 4.44 -9.69 -12.16
CA GLU A 150 4.54 -8.32 -12.65
C GLU A 150 4.95 -7.33 -11.54
N ARG A 151 4.42 -7.52 -10.31
CA ARG A 151 4.83 -6.70 -9.16
C ARG A 151 6.28 -6.95 -8.76
N LEU A 152 6.73 -8.20 -8.77
CA LEU A 152 8.11 -8.59 -8.48
C LEU A 152 9.06 -8.01 -9.54
N GLU A 153 8.70 -8.08 -10.83
CA GLU A 153 9.50 -7.49 -11.89
C GLU A 153 9.58 -5.96 -11.77
N SER A 154 8.49 -5.32 -11.36
CA SER A 154 8.46 -3.88 -11.05
C SER A 154 9.43 -3.52 -9.93
N LEU A 155 9.49 -4.36 -8.88
CA LEU A 155 10.42 -4.18 -7.75
C LEU A 155 11.87 -4.34 -8.22
N ARG A 156 12.17 -5.39 -9.00
CA ARG A 156 13.49 -5.64 -9.58
C ARG A 156 13.95 -4.50 -10.47
N TYR A 157 13.04 -3.97 -11.30
CA TYR A 157 13.34 -2.87 -12.21
C TYR A 157 13.70 -1.58 -11.45
N ALA A 158 12.89 -1.19 -10.47
CA ALA A 158 13.17 -0.01 -9.66
C ALA A 158 14.48 -0.17 -8.86
N PHE A 159 14.72 -1.35 -8.26
CA PHE A 159 15.96 -1.68 -7.57
C PHE A 159 17.18 -1.59 -8.50
N GLY A 160 17.09 -2.15 -9.71
CA GLY A 160 18.17 -2.13 -10.72
C GLY A 160 18.53 -0.73 -11.22
N LEU A 161 17.62 0.24 -11.09
CA LEU A 161 17.87 1.66 -11.38
C LEU A 161 18.22 2.49 -10.13
N GLU A 162 18.57 1.82 -9.03
CA GLU A 162 19.05 2.42 -7.76
C GLU A 162 18.01 3.33 -7.09
N PHE A 163 16.71 3.09 -7.31
CA PHE A 163 15.67 3.69 -6.47
C PHE A 163 15.60 2.98 -5.13
N ALA A 164 15.25 3.72 -4.08
CA ALA A 164 14.91 3.10 -2.81
C ALA A 164 13.62 2.28 -2.94
N THR A 165 13.64 1.04 -2.43
CA THR A 165 12.58 0.06 -2.60
C THR A 165 12.14 -0.54 -1.28
N SER A 166 10.86 -0.77 -1.15
CA SER A 166 10.19 -1.35 0.01
C SER A 166 8.97 -2.16 -0.45
N VAL A 167 8.46 -3.02 0.41
CA VAL A 167 7.24 -3.79 0.14
C VAL A 167 6.25 -3.61 1.28
N SER A 168 4.97 -3.51 0.94
CA SER A 168 3.85 -3.58 1.87
C SER A 168 3.08 -4.86 1.66
N CYS A 169 3.16 -5.78 2.61
CA CYS A 169 2.28 -6.93 2.72
C CYS A 169 1.16 -6.60 3.71
N GLU A 170 0.34 -5.61 3.36
CA GLU A 170 -0.84 -5.19 4.12
C GLU A 170 -2.03 -4.93 3.18
N PRO A 171 -3.04 -5.83 3.22
CA PRO A 171 -3.09 -7.02 4.09
C PRO A 171 -2.24 -8.18 3.58
N MET A 172 -1.74 -9.02 4.51
CA MET A 172 -1.38 -10.40 4.18
C MET A 172 -2.65 -11.11 3.73
N LEU A 173 -2.60 -11.81 2.59
CA LEU A 173 -3.76 -12.46 1.97
C LEU A 173 -3.71 -13.99 2.05
N ASP A 174 -2.61 -14.53 2.55
CA ASP A 174 -2.39 -15.92 2.93
C ASP A 174 -1.33 -16.01 4.03
N ASP A 175 -0.90 -17.23 4.37
CA ASP A 175 0.12 -17.54 5.37
C ASP A 175 1.48 -17.91 4.77
N ASN A 176 1.66 -17.81 3.44
CA ASN A 176 2.91 -18.13 2.75
C ASN A 176 3.93 -16.95 2.79
N ILE A 177 4.08 -16.35 3.97
CA ILE A 177 4.88 -15.14 4.16
C ILE A 177 6.37 -15.42 4.08
N ASP A 178 6.83 -16.60 4.46
CA ASP A 178 8.24 -16.97 4.41
C ASP A 178 8.76 -17.00 2.97
N ASP A 179 8.00 -17.63 2.06
CA ASP A 179 8.33 -17.69 0.64
C ASP A 179 8.32 -16.28 0.01
N MET A 180 7.33 -15.47 0.35
CA MET A 180 7.27 -14.09 -0.11
C MET A 180 8.48 -13.27 0.35
N ILE A 181 8.84 -13.33 1.63
CA ILE A 181 10.02 -12.63 2.16
C ILE A 181 11.29 -13.10 1.43
N ALA A 182 11.47 -14.41 1.25
CA ALA A 182 12.63 -14.95 0.57
C ALA A 182 12.78 -14.42 -0.88
N GLN A 183 11.68 -14.30 -1.61
CA GLN A 183 11.70 -13.81 -2.99
C GLN A 183 11.93 -12.29 -3.08
N LEU A 184 11.43 -11.51 -2.11
CA LEU A 184 11.44 -10.05 -2.18
C LEU A 184 12.67 -9.41 -1.53
N LEU A 185 13.20 -10.01 -0.46
CA LEU A 185 14.27 -9.43 0.36
C LEU A 185 15.52 -9.01 -0.42
N PRO A 186 15.97 -9.73 -1.48
CA PRO A 186 17.11 -9.31 -2.29
C PRO A 186 16.95 -7.97 -3.01
N PHE A 187 15.72 -7.54 -3.26
CA PHE A 187 15.39 -6.34 -4.02
C PHE A 187 14.80 -5.21 -3.15
N VAL A 188 14.86 -5.36 -1.82
CA VAL A 188 14.37 -4.36 -0.87
C VAL A 188 15.56 -3.64 -0.23
N THR A 189 15.58 -2.31 -0.36
CA THR A 189 16.60 -1.45 0.28
C THR A 189 16.15 -0.93 1.64
N ASP A 190 14.84 -0.68 1.82
CA ASP A 190 14.24 -0.16 3.05
C ASP A 190 13.65 -1.31 3.89
N ALA A 191 12.38 -1.66 3.71
CA ALA A 191 11.74 -2.69 4.52
C ALA A 191 10.62 -3.44 3.80
N ILE A 192 10.32 -4.65 4.30
CA ILE A 192 9.09 -5.41 4.04
C ILE A 192 8.17 -5.22 5.25
N TRP A 193 7.04 -4.57 5.03
CA TRP A 193 6.03 -4.29 6.05
C TRP A 193 4.97 -5.35 6.07
N LEU A 194 4.77 -6.00 7.21
CA LEU A 194 3.75 -7.03 7.41
C LEU A 194 2.58 -6.49 8.22
N GLY A 195 1.36 -6.78 7.77
CA GLY A 195 0.14 -6.34 8.45
C GLY A 195 -1.09 -7.17 8.12
N LYS A 196 -1.99 -7.33 9.09
CA LYS A 196 -3.32 -7.92 8.88
C LYS A 196 -4.29 -6.90 8.30
N GLY A 197 -5.27 -7.37 7.55
CA GLY A 197 -6.37 -6.55 7.06
C GLY A 197 -7.22 -5.98 8.20
N LYS A 198 -7.12 -4.68 8.43
CA LYS A 198 -7.90 -4.00 9.47
C LYS A 198 -9.37 -3.90 9.09
N SER A 199 -10.26 -4.37 9.97
CA SER A 199 -11.72 -4.32 9.77
C SER A 199 -12.20 -4.90 8.43
N MET A 200 -11.57 -5.97 7.96
CA MET A 200 -11.81 -6.56 6.65
C MET A 200 -13.30 -6.84 6.41
N MET A 201 -13.98 -7.51 7.32
CA MET A 201 -15.42 -7.83 7.19
C MET A 201 -16.30 -6.59 6.97
N ASN A 202 -16.03 -5.52 7.71
CA ASN A 202 -16.79 -4.28 7.56
C ASN A 202 -16.51 -3.60 6.22
N ARG A 203 -15.25 -3.66 5.75
CA ARG A 203 -14.87 -3.11 4.44
C ARG A 203 -15.53 -3.90 3.31
N LEU A 204 -15.52 -5.22 3.38
CA LEU A 204 -16.17 -6.07 2.38
C LEU A 204 -17.65 -5.73 2.24
N LYS A 205 -18.40 -5.72 3.36
CA LYS A 205 -19.82 -5.33 3.35
C LYS A 205 -20.05 -3.93 2.77
N MET A 206 -19.23 -2.96 3.19
CA MET A 206 -19.36 -1.58 2.73
C MET A 206 -19.06 -1.44 1.24
N ASN A 207 -18.12 -2.22 0.72
CA ASN A 207 -17.70 -2.24 -0.68
C ASN A 207 -18.66 -3.07 -1.57
N GLY A 208 -19.69 -3.72 -0.99
CA GLY A 208 -20.66 -4.54 -1.73
C GLY A 208 -20.19 -5.97 -2.01
N TYR A 209 -19.28 -6.50 -1.21
CA TYR A 209 -18.76 -7.87 -1.29
C TYR A 209 -19.16 -8.68 -0.05
N ASP A 210 -20.47 -8.80 0.18
CA ASP A 210 -21.05 -9.54 1.30
C ASP A 210 -21.67 -10.90 0.89
N ASP A 211 -21.33 -11.36 -0.30
CA ASP A 211 -21.71 -12.69 -0.77
C ASP A 211 -21.06 -13.80 0.09
N PRO A 212 -21.75 -14.99 0.17
CA PRO A 212 -21.30 -16.08 1.06
C PRO A 212 -19.86 -16.54 0.80
N GLU A 213 -19.41 -16.61 -0.45
CA GLU A 213 -18.05 -17.05 -0.80
C GLU A 213 -17.02 -16.05 -0.27
N THR A 214 -17.21 -14.76 -0.52
CA THR A 214 -16.28 -13.72 -0.07
C THR A 214 -16.19 -13.68 1.46
N ILE A 215 -17.32 -13.79 2.14
CA ILE A 215 -17.36 -13.83 3.61
C ILE A 215 -16.66 -15.07 4.16
N GLN A 216 -16.88 -16.25 3.57
CA GLN A 216 -16.23 -17.49 3.99
C GLN A 216 -14.71 -17.39 3.81
N ARG A 217 -14.22 -16.88 2.67
CA ARG A 217 -12.77 -16.68 2.43
C ARG A 217 -12.16 -15.67 3.42
N ALA A 218 -12.88 -14.63 3.79
CA ALA A 218 -12.42 -13.69 4.80
C ALA A 218 -12.33 -14.32 6.21
N ILE A 219 -13.26 -15.19 6.57
CA ILE A 219 -13.22 -15.95 7.82
C ILE A 219 -12.03 -16.91 7.80
N GLN A 220 -11.83 -17.66 6.72
CA GLN A 220 -10.68 -18.57 6.56
C GLN A 220 -9.36 -17.82 6.67
N LEU A 221 -9.21 -16.68 5.98
CA LEU A 221 -8.01 -15.84 6.06
C LEU A 221 -7.76 -15.36 7.50
N ASN A 222 -8.80 -14.93 8.22
CA ASN A 222 -8.63 -14.52 9.61
C ASN A 222 -8.23 -15.68 10.53
N THR A 223 -8.68 -16.90 10.23
CA THR A 223 -8.29 -18.13 10.96
C THR A 223 -6.83 -18.50 10.67
N LEU A 224 -6.40 -18.47 9.41
CA LEU A 224 -5.01 -18.69 9.00
C LEU A 224 -4.07 -17.68 9.70
N LEU A 225 -4.43 -16.41 9.67
CA LEU A 225 -3.67 -15.34 10.32
C LEU A 225 -4.09 -15.18 11.79
N SER A 226 -4.23 -16.28 12.53
CA SER A 226 -4.56 -16.29 13.97
C SER A 226 -3.49 -15.57 14.80
N GLU A 227 -3.80 -15.21 16.03
CA GLU A 227 -2.81 -14.59 16.93
C GLU A 227 -1.60 -15.49 17.16
N SER A 228 -1.81 -16.82 17.28
CA SER A 228 -0.70 -17.79 17.41
C SER A 228 0.21 -17.79 16.17
N TYR A 229 -0.35 -17.73 14.96
CA TYR A 229 0.44 -17.59 13.73
C TYR A 229 1.24 -16.29 13.73
N ILE A 230 0.61 -15.17 14.10
CA ILE A 230 1.24 -13.86 14.14
C ILE A 230 2.39 -13.83 15.17
N HIS A 231 2.22 -14.41 16.34
CA HIS A 231 3.31 -14.54 17.32
C HIS A 231 4.46 -15.38 16.78
N ALA A 232 4.18 -16.53 16.14
CA ALA A 232 5.22 -17.36 15.52
C ALA A 232 5.97 -16.63 14.40
N LEU A 233 5.25 -15.89 13.55
CA LEU A 233 5.83 -15.07 12.48
C LEU A 233 6.71 -13.95 13.06
N TYR A 234 6.24 -13.27 14.11
CA TYR A 234 7.01 -12.25 14.81
C TYR A 234 8.30 -12.81 15.40
N GLU A 235 8.25 -13.91 16.14
CA GLU A 235 9.44 -14.55 16.73
C GLU A 235 10.47 -14.92 15.66
N ARG A 236 10.01 -15.35 14.48
CA ARG A 236 10.87 -15.73 13.35
C ARG A 236 11.64 -14.55 12.75
N TYR A 237 10.99 -13.39 12.65
CA TYR A 237 11.54 -12.24 11.92
C TYR A 237 11.85 -11.00 12.76
N LYS A 238 11.59 -10.98 14.07
CA LYS A 238 11.81 -9.81 14.94
C LYS A 238 13.24 -9.26 14.93
N ASN A 239 14.22 -10.10 14.61
CA ASN A 239 15.63 -9.74 14.53
C ASN A 239 16.09 -9.39 13.10
N ASN A 240 15.19 -9.47 12.10
CA ASN A 240 15.52 -9.07 10.74
C ASN A 240 15.27 -7.57 10.58
N PRO A 241 16.30 -6.72 10.38
CA PRO A 241 16.15 -5.27 10.33
C PRO A 241 15.31 -4.77 9.15
N LYS A 242 15.13 -5.61 8.12
CA LYS A 242 14.31 -5.29 6.94
C LYS A 242 12.86 -5.78 7.07
N VAL A 243 12.46 -6.45 8.15
CA VAL A 243 11.07 -6.83 8.37
C VAL A 243 10.47 -5.93 9.44
N LYS A 244 9.40 -5.22 9.09
CA LYS A 244 8.71 -4.28 9.95
C LYS A 244 7.23 -4.63 10.10
N TRP A 245 6.62 -4.14 11.16
CA TRP A 245 5.31 -4.56 11.63
C TRP A 245 4.32 -3.40 11.62
N LYS A 246 3.15 -3.61 11.02
CA LYS A 246 2.04 -2.64 11.06
C LYS A 246 1.34 -2.66 12.43
N ASP A 247 0.60 -1.59 12.72
CA ASP A 247 -0.16 -1.42 13.97
C ASP A 247 -1.05 -2.63 14.29
N THR A 248 -1.55 -3.33 13.26
CA THR A 248 -2.38 -4.53 13.41
C THR A 248 -1.63 -5.72 13.99
N ILE A 249 -0.34 -5.86 13.69
CA ILE A 249 0.53 -6.90 14.27
C ILE A 249 1.12 -6.41 15.59
N LYS A 250 1.61 -5.17 15.66
CA LYS A 250 2.18 -4.57 16.88
C LYS A 250 1.25 -4.73 18.09
N LYS A 251 -0.07 -4.57 17.89
CA LYS A 251 -1.09 -4.77 18.93
C LYS A 251 -1.19 -6.20 19.44
N ILE A 252 -1.02 -7.18 18.56
CA ILE A 252 -1.09 -8.61 18.90
C ILE A 252 0.16 -8.99 19.71
N VAL A 253 1.34 -8.58 19.25
CA VAL A 253 2.61 -8.99 19.87
C VAL A 253 3.08 -8.05 21.00
N GLY A 254 2.32 -7.00 21.30
CA GLY A 254 2.56 -6.12 22.45
C GLY A 254 3.77 -5.18 22.28
N ILE A 255 4.16 -4.81 21.06
CA ILE A 255 5.26 -3.85 20.84
C ILE A 255 4.74 -2.41 20.63
N PRO A 256 5.56 -1.39 20.93
CA PRO A 256 5.15 0.01 20.85
C PRO A 256 4.63 0.42 19.48
N ILE A 257 3.61 1.29 19.48
CA ILE A 257 3.10 1.98 18.30
C ILE A 257 3.47 3.44 18.44
N SER A 258 4.02 4.04 17.40
CA SER A 258 4.38 5.45 17.41
C SER A 258 3.16 6.35 17.63
N ASP A 259 3.35 7.46 18.31
CA ASP A 259 2.41 8.57 18.45
C ASP A 259 2.65 9.68 17.41
N GLU A 260 3.80 9.64 16.73
CA GLU A 260 4.20 10.60 15.70
C GLU A 260 4.08 10.02 14.27
N ALA A 261 3.51 10.82 13.36
CA ALA A 261 3.29 10.40 11.99
C ALA A 261 4.59 10.39 11.15
N GLY A 262 4.78 9.32 10.36
CA GLY A 262 5.88 9.21 9.39
C GLY A 262 7.20 8.76 9.97
N LEU A 263 7.23 8.25 11.20
CA LEU A 263 8.47 7.74 11.81
C LEU A 263 8.95 6.42 11.19
N ASP A 264 8.06 5.65 10.59
CA ASP A 264 8.43 4.41 9.88
C ASP A 264 9.20 3.40 10.76
N ILE A 265 8.77 3.23 12.01
CA ILE A 265 9.39 2.38 13.05
C ILE A 265 8.76 1.00 13.13
#